data_5499d802cdb43f2b4d29b76d28507c95
#
_entry.id   5499d802cdb43f2b4d29b76d28507c95
#
_cell.length_a   1.000
_cell.length_b   1.000
_cell.length_c   1.000
_cell.angle_alpha   90.00
_cell.angle_beta   90.00
_cell.angle_gamma   90.00
#
_symmetry.space_group_name_H-M   'P 1'
#
loop_
_entity.id
_entity.type
_entity.pdbx_description
1 polymer ?
#
loop_
_entity_poly.entity_id
_entity_poly.type
_entity_poly.pdbx_seq_one_letter_code
_entity_poly.pdbx_strand_id
1 'polypeptide(L)'
;MTNQKTLTILAITVLLVPVLFISGCTGELSAEKIVEQMQEKEASIQDYSYTMQITSYFGNQTKEIEIQTLQKKPDKTKTVSIKPEEEAGSIAVVDGEFMWTYDPKTNTVIKMEMPDTPILGEIDYAGIIDEFLNKRDVSLLGMEEIDGRPTYLLETKPKEKEEGLLIGRMKFWVDKETWMFLRYEMYDSSGDLSIKFEIRDLKIDQGIPDSEFVFEVPEGATVKTVNFDSLIPEEITLEEAREAAGFEILVPEYLPEEYAFNYSTVSNNSWIAPEGQAFETVSLKYENEEGDYIFLSETVYENKAQKAHEAQEAPIMNSAEEVSINGMEGKYLDLGNMKILSWKIGDIDMSLTASLKKDELLKIAESIRENV
;
A
#
# COMPACT_ATOMS: atom_id res chain seq x y z
N MET A 1 81.75 -10.53 64.14
CA MET A 1 80.39 -10.05 64.42
C MET A 1 80.14 -8.92 63.40
N THR A 2 79.56 -9.22 62.24
CA THR A 2 78.99 -8.27 61.33
C THR A 2 78.05 -9.02 60.35
N ASN A 3 76.78 -8.71 60.48
CA ASN A 3 75.72 -9.27 59.64
C ASN A 3 75.72 -8.63 58.22
N GLN A 4 75.92 -9.40 57.19
CA GLN A 4 75.64 -9.05 55.86
C GLN A 4 74.21 -9.39 55.51
N LYS A 5 73.41 -8.37 55.24
CA LYS A 5 72.05 -8.52 54.69
C LYS A 5 72.16 -8.55 53.17
N THR A 6 71.86 -9.70 52.59
CA THR A 6 71.79 -9.91 51.15
C THR A 6 70.46 -9.30 50.66
N LEU A 7 70.55 -8.31 49.77
CA LEU A 7 69.43 -7.68 49.09
C LEU A 7 69.14 -8.42 47.79
N THR A 8 68.06 -9.17 47.76
CA THR A 8 67.61 -9.86 46.54
C THR A 8 66.82 -8.87 45.70
N ILE A 9 67.34 -8.45 44.55
CA ILE A 9 66.63 -7.65 43.58
C ILE A 9 65.80 -8.56 42.71
N LEU A 10 64.44 -8.52 42.85
CA LEU A 10 63.51 -9.22 42.00
C LEU A 10 63.30 -8.39 40.73
N ALA A 11 63.86 -8.82 39.63
CA ALA A 11 63.61 -8.22 38.33
C ALA A 11 62.25 -8.65 37.82
N ILE A 12 61.26 -7.75 37.85
CA ILE A 12 59.95 -7.95 37.22
C ILE A 12 60.12 -7.63 35.74
N THR A 13 60.18 -8.68 34.92
CA THR A 13 60.11 -8.56 33.47
C THR A 13 58.66 -8.30 33.07
N VAL A 14 58.32 -7.04 32.78
CA VAL A 14 57.05 -6.65 32.19
C VAL A 14 57.02 -7.09 30.74
N LEU A 15 56.31 -8.16 30.44
CA LEU A 15 56.08 -8.64 29.08
C LEU A 15 55.02 -7.68 28.44
N LEU A 16 55.47 -6.72 27.69
CA LEU A 16 54.64 -5.90 26.83
C LEU A 16 54.12 -6.78 25.67
N VAL A 17 52.92 -7.32 25.86
CA VAL A 17 52.15 -7.92 24.79
C VAL A 17 51.62 -6.77 23.93
N PRO A 18 52.03 -6.61 22.66
CA PRO A 18 51.38 -5.65 21.77
C PRO A 18 49.96 -6.16 21.52
N VAL A 19 48.95 -5.51 22.12
CA VAL A 19 47.57 -5.64 21.69
C VAL A 19 47.51 -5.08 20.29
N LEU A 20 47.66 -5.96 19.31
CA LEU A 20 47.27 -5.68 17.94
C LEU A 20 45.77 -5.39 17.96
N PHE A 21 45.42 -4.11 18.02
CA PHE A 21 44.12 -3.68 17.56
C PHE A 21 44.04 -4.10 16.09
N ILE A 22 43.46 -5.25 15.84
CA ILE A 22 42.93 -5.58 14.53
C ILE A 22 41.73 -4.59 14.39
N SER A 23 42.04 -3.40 13.88
CA SER A 23 41.06 -2.58 13.21
C SER A 23 40.63 -3.39 12.00
N GLY A 24 39.78 -4.40 12.24
CA GLY A 24 38.98 -4.96 11.17
C GLY A 24 38.26 -3.77 10.57
N CYS A 25 38.58 -3.43 9.32
CA CYS A 25 37.68 -2.73 8.46
C CYS A 25 36.44 -3.63 8.36
N THR A 26 35.55 -3.53 9.35
CA THR A 26 34.14 -3.77 9.12
C THR A 26 33.74 -2.61 8.23
N GLY A 27 33.87 -2.78 6.91
CA GLY A 27 33.21 -1.88 5.99
C GLY A 27 31.77 -1.87 6.45
N GLU A 28 31.33 -0.77 7.08
CA GLU A 28 29.95 -0.58 7.40
C GLU A 28 29.21 -0.78 6.07
N LEU A 29 28.30 -1.78 6.03
CA LEU A 29 27.46 -1.99 4.88
C LEU A 29 26.71 -0.68 4.66
N SER A 30 26.85 -0.10 3.47
CA SER A 30 26.03 1.06 3.12
C SER A 30 24.56 0.63 2.94
N ALA A 31 23.63 1.57 3.02
CA ALA A 31 22.23 1.29 2.79
C ALA A 31 21.99 0.66 1.41
N GLU A 32 22.69 1.15 0.38
CA GLU A 32 22.63 0.62 -1.00
C GLU A 32 23.08 -0.84 -1.05
N LYS A 33 24.15 -1.18 -0.30
CA LYS A 33 24.64 -2.57 -0.28
C LYS A 33 23.67 -3.51 0.42
N ILE A 34 22.95 -3.02 1.44
CA ILE A 34 21.89 -3.80 2.11
C ILE A 34 20.78 -4.10 1.10
N VAL A 35 20.37 -3.11 0.31
CA VAL A 35 19.32 -3.28 -0.71
C VAL A 35 19.75 -4.25 -1.82
N GLU A 36 20.99 -4.15 -2.33
CA GLU A 36 21.50 -5.15 -3.29
C GLU A 36 21.41 -6.57 -2.73
N GLN A 37 21.75 -6.76 -1.45
CA GLN A 37 21.66 -8.08 -0.81
C GLN A 37 20.22 -8.55 -0.65
N MET A 38 19.27 -7.64 -0.38
CA MET A 38 17.85 -7.95 -0.33
C MET A 38 17.35 -8.44 -1.69
N GLN A 39 17.70 -7.75 -2.79
CA GLN A 39 17.34 -8.12 -4.15
C GLN A 39 17.93 -9.49 -4.55
N GLU A 40 19.25 -9.68 -4.32
CA GLU A 40 19.92 -10.94 -4.61
C GLU A 40 19.29 -12.13 -3.85
N LYS A 41 18.98 -11.91 -2.57
CA LYS A 41 18.42 -12.97 -1.72
C LYS A 41 16.98 -13.28 -2.10
N GLU A 42 16.16 -12.26 -2.30
CA GLU A 42 14.77 -12.40 -2.74
C GLU A 42 14.70 -13.23 -4.04
N ALA A 43 15.51 -12.90 -5.04
CA ALA A 43 15.58 -13.66 -6.30
C ALA A 43 15.92 -15.15 -6.10
N SER A 44 16.64 -15.51 -5.04
CA SER A 44 17.03 -16.90 -4.74
C SER A 44 15.97 -17.71 -3.99
N ILE A 45 15.03 -17.07 -3.31
CA ILE A 45 13.99 -17.72 -2.52
C ILE A 45 12.97 -18.40 -3.45
N GLN A 46 12.60 -19.64 -3.14
CA GLN A 46 11.61 -20.41 -3.90
C GLN A 46 10.23 -20.39 -3.26
N ASP A 47 10.17 -20.47 -1.93
CA ASP A 47 8.93 -20.40 -1.19
C ASP A 47 9.14 -19.73 0.18
N TYR A 48 8.09 -19.12 0.70
CA TYR A 48 8.08 -18.58 2.04
C TYR A 48 6.68 -18.52 2.63
N SER A 49 6.64 -18.52 3.96
CA SER A 49 5.40 -18.32 4.71
C SER A 49 5.63 -17.35 5.86
N TYR A 50 4.61 -16.57 6.20
CA TYR A 50 4.65 -15.62 7.30
C TYR A 50 3.23 -15.24 7.76
N THR A 51 3.16 -14.65 8.93
CA THR A 51 1.99 -13.88 9.38
C THR A 51 2.32 -12.41 9.35
N MET A 52 1.54 -11.62 8.62
CA MET A 52 1.68 -10.17 8.55
C MET A 52 0.63 -9.50 9.42
N GLN A 53 1.07 -8.61 10.28
CA GLN A 53 0.22 -7.72 11.06
C GLN A 53 0.39 -6.29 10.52
N ILE A 54 -0.73 -5.68 10.13
CA ILE A 54 -0.80 -4.28 9.70
C ILE A 54 -1.54 -3.52 10.79
N THR A 55 -0.91 -2.48 11.31
CA THR A 55 -1.52 -1.58 12.30
C THR A 55 -1.59 -0.18 11.69
N SER A 56 -2.78 0.33 11.49
CA SER A 56 -3.02 1.69 11.01
C SER A 56 -3.46 2.59 12.17
N TYR A 57 -2.87 3.77 12.25
CA TYR A 57 -3.10 4.74 13.32
C TYR A 57 -3.83 5.96 12.76
N PHE A 58 -5.01 6.27 13.28
CA PHE A 58 -5.86 7.36 12.82
C PHE A 58 -6.28 8.21 14.02
N GLY A 59 -5.46 9.23 14.33
CA GLY A 59 -5.65 10.01 15.54
C GLY A 59 -5.66 9.11 16.78
N ASN A 60 -6.80 8.99 17.45
CA ASN A 60 -6.97 8.13 18.65
C ASN A 60 -7.51 6.72 18.33
N GLN A 61 -7.68 6.37 17.08
CA GLN A 61 -8.18 5.06 16.65
C GLN A 61 -7.06 4.24 16.05
N THR A 62 -7.13 2.92 16.24
CA THR A 62 -6.19 1.96 15.68
C THR A 62 -6.98 0.86 14.98
N LYS A 63 -6.62 0.54 13.74
CA LYS A 63 -7.16 -0.60 13.01
C LYS A 63 -6.06 -1.63 12.84
N GLU A 64 -6.35 -2.89 13.19
CA GLU A 64 -5.45 -4.02 13.01
C GLU A 64 -5.97 -4.98 11.96
N ILE A 65 -5.08 -5.40 11.07
CA ILE A 65 -5.31 -6.46 10.09
C ILE A 65 -4.22 -7.52 10.33
N GLU A 66 -4.59 -8.79 10.34
CA GLU A 66 -3.65 -9.91 10.46
C GLU A 66 -3.95 -10.94 9.39
N ILE A 67 -2.93 -11.27 8.60
CA ILE A 67 -3.05 -12.13 7.42
C ILE A 67 -1.92 -13.18 7.47
N GLN A 68 -2.27 -14.44 7.34
CA GLN A 68 -1.31 -15.51 7.10
C GLN A 68 -1.09 -15.68 5.60
N THR A 69 0.17 -15.74 5.17
CA THR A 69 0.55 -15.85 3.77
C THR A 69 1.47 -17.04 3.54
N LEU A 70 1.19 -17.77 2.48
CA LEU A 70 2.06 -18.78 1.86
C LEU A 70 2.34 -18.30 0.44
N GLN A 71 3.60 -18.30 0.03
CA GLN A 71 3.97 -17.95 -1.33
C GLN A 71 4.98 -18.94 -1.89
N LYS A 72 4.82 -19.28 -3.18
CA LYS A 72 5.75 -20.13 -3.92
C LYS A 72 5.92 -19.58 -5.32
N LYS A 73 7.17 -19.33 -5.69
CA LYS A 73 7.50 -18.88 -7.04
C LYS A 73 7.18 -19.92 -8.09
N PRO A 74 6.83 -19.49 -9.33
CA PRO A 74 6.81 -18.09 -9.76
C PRO A 74 5.51 -17.32 -9.39
N ASP A 75 4.37 -17.99 -9.17
CA ASP A 75 3.06 -17.35 -9.30
C ASP A 75 1.99 -17.90 -8.34
N LYS A 76 2.39 -18.63 -7.29
CA LYS A 76 1.44 -19.22 -6.35
C LYS A 76 1.42 -18.48 -5.02
N THR A 77 0.22 -18.08 -4.60
CA THR A 77 0.01 -17.40 -3.32
C THR A 77 -1.27 -17.91 -2.65
N LYS A 78 -1.22 -18.03 -1.34
CA LYS A 78 -2.41 -18.28 -0.51
C LYS A 78 -2.39 -17.36 0.69
N THR A 79 -3.47 -16.64 0.90
CA THR A 79 -3.67 -15.78 2.06
C THR A 79 -4.91 -16.18 2.83
N VAL A 80 -4.83 -16.07 4.15
CA VAL A 80 -5.95 -16.30 5.07
C VAL A 80 -6.05 -15.11 6.02
N SER A 81 -7.18 -14.43 6.01
CA SER A 81 -7.45 -13.33 6.94
C SER A 81 -7.72 -13.88 8.33
N ILE A 82 -7.02 -13.35 9.34
CA ILE A 82 -7.15 -13.71 10.75
C ILE A 82 -7.86 -12.59 11.51
N LYS A 83 -7.53 -11.33 11.21
CA LYS A 83 -8.15 -10.14 11.77
C LYS A 83 -8.46 -9.12 10.65
N PRO A 84 -9.48 -8.27 10.85
CA PRO A 84 -10.44 -8.26 11.98
C PRO A 84 -11.37 -9.47 11.98
N GLU A 85 -12.13 -9.68 13.06
CA GLU A 85 -13.05 -10.82 13.21
C GLU A 85 -14.11 -10.87 12.09
N GLU A 86 -14.46 -9.69 11.56
CA GLU A 86 -15.39 -9.57 10.43
C GLU A 86 -14.84 -10.16 9.13
N GLU A 87 -13.53 -10.25 8.95
CA GLU A 87 -12.88 -10.79 7.75
C GLU A 87 -12.22 -12.16 8.00
N ALA A 88 -12.26 -12.62 9.26
CA ALA A 88 -11.59 -13.85 9.67
C ALA A 88 -12.13 -15.07 8.89
N GLY A 89 -11.20 -15.87 8.38
CA GLY A 89 -11.51 -17.04 7.56
C GLY A 89 -11.73 -16.74 6.07
N SER A 90 -11.65 -15.48 5.65
CA SER A 90 -11.58 -15.16 4.20
C SER A 90 -10.27 -15.70 3.64
N ILE A 91 -10.34 -16.31 2.46
CA ILE A 91 -9.21 -16.97 1.82
C ILE A 91 -9.05 -16.40 0.41
N ALA A 92 -7.81 -16.09 0.03
CA ALA A 92 -7.47 -15.90 -1.38
C ALA A 92 -6.36 -16.87 -1.78
N VAL A 93 -6.52 -17.48 -2.93
CA VAL A 93 -5.54 -18.41 -3.52
C VAL A 93 -5.29 -18.02 -4.97
N VAL A 94 -4.02 -17.85 -5.33
CA VAL A 94 -3.55 -17.79 -6.71
C VAL A 94 -2.82 -19.09 -6.96
N ASP A 95 -3.28 -19.87 -7.96
CA ASP A 95 -2.72 -21.18 -8.28
C ASP A 95 -1.79 -21.18 -9.52
N GLY A 96 -1.62 -19.99 -10.13
CA GLY A 96 -0.86 -19.75 -11.35
C GLY A 96 -1.75 -19.58 -12.59
N GLU A 97 -2.99 -20.05 -12.57
CA GLU A 97 -3.96 -19.91 -13.66
C GLU A 97 -5.17 -19.06 -13.23
N PHE A 98 -5.62 -19.26 -11.99
CA PHE A 98 -6.79 -18.59 -11.43
C PHE A 98 -6.48 -17.94 -10.09
N MET A 99 -7.16 -16.83 -9.82
CA MET A 99 -7.34 -16.30 -8.47
C MET A 99 -8.71 -16.73 -7.94
N TRP A 100 -8.70 -17.29 -6.75
CA TRP A 100 -9.89 -17.70 -6.02
C TRP A 100 -9.98 -16.87 -4.75
N THR A 101 -11.13 -16.24 -4.51
CA THR A 101 -11.39 -15.57 -3.23
C THR A 101 -12.65 -16.16 -2.62
N TYR A 102 -12.62 -16.41 -1.33
CA TYR A 102 -13.74 -16.96 -0.57
C TYR A 102 -14.09 -16.05 0.60
N ASP A 103 -15.35 -15.67 0.67
CA ASP A 103 -15.94 -14.98 1.80
C ASP A 103 -16.80 -15.96 2.60
N PRO A 104 -16.42 -16.34 3.82
CA PRO A 104 -17.17 -17.29 4.64
C PRO A 104 -18.51 -16.73 5.14
N LYS A 105 -18.66 -15.40 5.23
CA LYS A 105 -19.92 -14.78 5.69
C LYS A 105 -21.05 -14.93 4.71
N THR A 106 -20.74 -14.75 3.45
CA THR A 106 -21.71 -14.86 2.35
C THR A 106 -21.71 -16.25 1.72
N ASN A 107 -20.75 -17.13 2.12
CA ASN A 107 -20.46 -18.41 1.49
C ASN A 107 -20.33 -18.27 -0.03
N THR A 108 -19.57 -17.24 -0.45
CA THR A 108 -19.39 -16.90 -1.87
C THR A 108 -17.95 -17.09 -2.26
N VAL A 109 -17.73 -17.72 -3.40
CA VAL A 109 -16.43 -17.87 -4.06
C VAL A 109 -16.43 -17.03 -5.33
N ILE A 110 -15.40 -16.21 -5.50
CA ILE A 110 -15.11 -15.55 -6.77
C ILE A 110 -13.94 -16.28 -7.40
N LYS A 111 -14.12 -16.73 -8.63
CA LYS A 111 -13.07 -17.29 -9.47
C LYS A 111 -12.74 -16.29 -10.57
N MET A 112 -11.47 -15.96 -10.73
CA MET A 112 -10.99 -15.05 -11.77
C MET A 112 -9.81 -15.67 -12.49
N GLU A 113 -9.82 -15.66 -13.80
CA GLU A 113 -8.67 -16.06 -14.61
C GLU A 113 -7.57 -14.99 -14.50
N MET A 114 -6.35 -15.44 -14.24
CA MET A 114 -5.20 -14.53 -14.14
C MET A 114 -4.80 -14.10 -15.55
N PRO A 115 -4.55 -12.81 -15.77
CA PRO A 115 -4.05 -12.34 -17.07
C PRO A 115 -2.62 -12.80 -17.29
N ASP A 116 -2.22 -12.93 -18.57
CA ASP A 116 -0.86 -13.31 -18.96
C ASP A 116 0.22 -12.30 -18.49
N THR A 117 -0.19 -11.08 -18.17
CA THR A 117 0.69 -10.06 -17.56
C THR A 117 0.63 -10.14 -16.04
N PRO A 118 1.77 -10.14 -15.33
CA PRO A 118 1.79 -10.18 -13.87
C PRO A 118 1.16 -8.91 -13.29
N ILE A 119 -0.13 -8.98 -12.93
CA ILE A 119 -0.85 -7.83 -12.31
C ILE A 119 -0.84 -7.92 -10.79
N LEU A 120 -0.78 -9.13 -10.27
CA LEU A 120 -0.66 -9.44 -8.85
C LEU A 120 0.58 -10.30 -8.61
N GLY A 121 1.63 -10.02 -9.37
CA GLY A 121 2.93 -10.58 -9.05
C GLY A 121 3.30 -10.22 -7.63
N GLU A 122 4.13 -11.03 -7.04
CA GLU A 122 4.84 -10.83 -5.79
C GLU A 122 4.81 -9.37 -5.34
N ILE A 123 4.55 -9.12 -4.08
CA ILE A 123 4.99 -7.83 -3.54
C ILE A 123 6.46 -7.77 -3.92
N ASP A 124 6.76 -7.06 -4.99
CA ASP A 124 8.12 -6.86 -5.45
C ASP A 124 8.83 -6.01 -4.39
N TYR A 125 9.25 -6.70 -3.32
CA TYR A 125 9.99 -6.09 -2.22
C TYR A 125 11.20 -5.34 -2.75
N ALA A 126 11.83 -5.88 -3.79
CA ALA A 126 12.99 -5.28 -4.40
C ALA A 126 12.62 -4.04 -5.22
N GLY A 127 11.57 -4.09 -6.03
CA GLY A 127 11.08 -2.95 -6.79
C GLY A 127 10.56 -1.83 -5.90
N ILE A 128 9.83 -2.16 -4.83
CA ILE A 128 9.41 -1.17 -3.81
C ILE A 128 10.64 -0.47 -3.23
N ILE A 129 11.67 -1.22 -2.86
CA ILE A 129 12.88 -0.64 -2.26
C ILE A 129 13.69 0.12 -3.31
N ASP A 130 13.78 -0.36 -4.55
CA ASP A 130 14.47 0.35 -5.63
C ASP A 130 13.77 1.68 -5.96
N GLU A 131 12.46 1.70 -6.03
CA GLU A 131 11.68 2.94 -6.18
C GLU A 131 11.95 3.91 -5.03
N PHE A 132 11.97 3.42 -3.79
CA PHE A 132 12.29 4.25 -2.64
C PHE A 132 13.71 4.77 -2.67
N LEU A 133 14.71 3.95 -3.04
CA LEU A 133 16.10 4.38 -3.13
C LEU A 133 16.31 5.45 -4.21
N ASN A 134 15.64 5.31 -5.34
CA ASN A 134 15.80 6.25 -6.45
C ASN A 134 15.17 7.62 -6.13
N LYS A 135 14.03 7.63 -5.43
CA LYS A 135 13.28 8.86 -5.11
C LYS A 135 13.53 9.41 -3.70
N ARG A 136 14.22 8.66 -2.84
CA ARG A 136 14.40 9.01 -1.42
C ARG A 136 15.85 8.90 -1.00
N ASP A 137 16.23 9.67 0.03
CA ASP A 137 17.50 9.49 0.72
C ASP A 137 17.39 8.35 1.72
N VAL A 138 18.30 7.38 1.63
CA VAL A 138 18.33 6.22 2.53
C VAL A 138 19.53 6.30 3.45
N SER A 139 19.33 6.03 4.72
CA SER A 139 20.36 6.04 5.74
C SER A 139 20.29 4.78 6.58
N LEU A 140 21.45 4.18 6.86
CA LEU A 140 21.58 3.13 7.88
C LEU A 140 21.69 3.81 9.25
N LEU A 141 20.68 3.61 10.11
CA LEU A 141 20.66 4.16 11.47
C LEU A 141 21.41 3.28 12.48
N GLY A 142 21.63 1.99 12.14
CA GLY A 142 22.27 1.03 13.02
C GLY A 142 21.64 -0.34 12.95
N MET A 143 21.63 -1.04 14.10
CA MET A 143 21.03 -2.37 14.23
C MET A 143 20.10 -2.40 15.42
N GLU A 144 18.99 -3.13 15.25
CA GLU A 144 18.03 -3.45 16.29
C GLU A 144 17.67 -4.95 16.23
N GLU A 145 16.93 -5.41 17.23
CA GLU A 145 16.46 -6.80 17.29
C GLU A 145 14.93 -6.81 17.18
N ILE A 146 14.41 -7.66 16.29
CA ILE A 146 12.98 -7.94 16.15
C ILE A 146 12.76 -9.43 16.43
N ASP A 147 12.00 -9.75 17.46
CA ASP A 147 11.68 -11.12 17.87
C ASP A 147 12.92 -12.05 18.00
N GLY A 148 14.01 -11.53 18.58
CA GLY A 148 15.28 -12.25 18.74
C GLY A 148 16.14 -12.33 17.48
N ARG A 149 15.78 -11.65 16.39
CA ARG A 149 16.52 -11.63 15.13
C ARG A 149 17.21 -10.27 14.94
N PRO A 150 18.53 -10.27 14.71
CA PRO A 150 19.26 -9.02 14.47
C PRO A 150 18.90 -8.43 13.10
N THR A 151 18.56 -7.16 13.09
CA THR A 151 18.15 -6.42 11.88
C THR A 151 19.01 -5.20 11.66
N TYR A 152 19.16 -4.80 10.37
CA TYR A 152 19.59 -3.47 10.00
C TYR A 152 18.40 -2.53 10.04
N LEU A 153 18.54 -1.39 10.71
CA LEU A 153 17.55 -0.32 10.70
C LEU A 153 17.90 0.71 9.64
N LEU A 154 17.08 0.76 8.60
CA LEU A 154 17.16 1.78 7.56
C LEU A 154 16.10 2.86 7.79
N GLU A 155 16.42 4.10 7.47
CA GLU A 155 15.46 5.21 7.40
C GLU A 155 15.49 5.80 6.01
N THR A 156 14.32 6.12 5.45
CA THR A 156 14.19 6.84 4.18
C THR A 156 13.46 8.17 4.38
N LYS A 157 13.90 9.20 3.66
CA LYS A 157 13.27 10.52 3.61
C LYS A 157 13.16 11.00 2.17
N PRO A 158 12.14 11.77 1.81
CA PRO A 158 12.06 12.39 0.48
C PRO A 158 13.32 13.19 0.16
N LYS A 159 13.86 13.06 -1.07
CA LYS A 159 15.04 13.81 -1.53
C LYS A 159 14.77 15.31 -1.65
N GLU A 160 13.55 15.65 -2.00
CA GLU A 160 13.07 17.03 -2.07
C GLU A 160 11.91 17.22 -1.09
N LYS A 161 11.70 18.45 -0.66
CA LYS A 161 10.44 18.81 0.00
C LYS A 161 9.34 18.80 -1.08
N GLU A 162 8.91 17.64 -1.47
CA GLU A 162 7.65 17.52 -2.18
C GLU A 162 6.56 17.87 -1.16
N GLU A 163 6.07 19.10 -1.24
CA GLU A 163 4.93 19.56 -0.44
C GLU A 163 3.76 18.62 -0.76
N GLY A 164 3.20 18.00 0.28
CA GLY A 164 2.02 17.15 0.15
C GLY A 164 2.25 15.64 0.06
N LEU A 165 3.46 15.13 0.22
CA LEU A 165 3.62 13.69 0.38
C LEU A 165 2.98 13.20 1.68
N LEU A 166 1.97 12.32 1.55
CA LEU A 166 1.34 11.62 2.68
C LEU A 166 2.34 10.86 3.54
N ILE A 167 3.44 10.41 2.93
CA ILE A 167 4.48 9.63 3.57
C ILE A 167 5.72 10.50 3.70
N GLY A 168 5.94 11.03 4.90
CA GLY A 168 7.13 11.81 5.21
C GLY A 168 8.38 10.95 5.29
N ARG A 169 8.46 10.10 6.27
CA ARG A 169 9.59 9.24 6.62
C ARG A 169 9.14 7.79 6.66
N MET A 170 10.03 6.87 6.29
CA MET A 170 9.81 5.43 6.48
C MET A 170 10.99 4.80 7.20
N LYS A 171 10.75 3.76 7.98
CA LYS A 171 11.77 2.93 8.60
C LYS A 171 11.58 1.48 8.21
N PHE A 172 12.69 0.76 8.01
CA PHE A 172 12.71 -0.65 7.65
C PHE A 172 13.67 -1.41 8.56
N TRP A 173 13.24 -2.54 9.08
CA TRP A 173 14.06 -3.48 9.83
C TRP A 173 14.34 -4.69 8.95
N VAL A 174 15.54 -4.75 8.39
CA VAL A 174 15.97 -5.80 7.47
C VAL A 174 16.71 -6.87 8.24
N ASP A 175 16.21 -8.10 8.23
CA ASP A 175 16.83 -9.23 8.89
C ASP A 175 18.18 -9.58 8.28
N LYS A 176 19.20 -9.76 9.12
CA LYS A 176 20.58 -10.00 8.69
C LYS A 176 20.81 -11.38 8.09
N GLU A 177 19.95 -12.35 8.38
CA GLU A 177 20.09 -13.72 7.89
C GLU A 177 19.35 -13.91 6.55
N THR A 178 18.10 -13.45 6.49
CA THR A 178 17.23 -13.67 5.34
C THR A 178 17.21 -12.51 4.36
N TRP A 179 17.70 -11.33 4.75
CA TRP A 179 17.64 -10.08 4.01
C TRP A 179 16.21 -9.61 3.67
N MET A 180 15.20 -10.19 4.30
CA MET A 180 13.82 -9.72 4.23
C MET A 180 13.56 -8.71 5.34
N PHE A 181 12.67 -7.75 5.11
CA PHE A 181 12.25 -6.89 6.22
C PHE A 181 11.25 -7.61 7.12
N LEU A 182 11.46 -7.48 8.42
CA LEU A 182 10.57 -8.01 9.45
C LEU A 182 9.59 -6.96 9.97
N ARG A 183 9.90 -5.69 9.73
CA ARG A 183 9.02 -4.56 10.06
C ARG A 183 9.28 -3.41 9.10
N TYR A 184 8.24 -2.67 8.77
CA TYR A 184 8.39 -1.32 8.26
C TYR A 184 7.32 -0.38 8.82
N GLU A 185 7.68 0.87 8.96
CA GLU A 185 6.87 1.91 9.54
C GLU A 185 6.81 3.10 8.59
N MET A 186 5.62 3.64 8.41
CA MET A 186 5.36 4.82 7.60
C MET A 186 4.89 5.94 8.51
N TYR A 187 5.53 7.09 8.37
CA TYR A 187 5.23 8.28 9.15
C TYR A 187 4.66 9.34 8.23
N ASP A 188 3.69 10.09 8.72
CA ASP A 188 3.10 11.21 7.99
C ASP A 188 4.04 12.43 7.91
N SER A 189 3.58 13.50 7.26
CA SER A 189 4.33 14.76 7.13
C SER A 189 4.55 15.47 8.47
N SER A 190 3.74 15.19 9.48
CA SER A 190 3.88 15.72 10.85
C SER A 190 4.92 14.93 11.66
N GLY A 191 5.31 13.75 11.17
CA GLY A 191 6.25 12.84 11.81
C GLY A 191 5.59 11.82 12.74
N ASP A 192 4.25 11.73 12.71
CA ASP A 192 3.49 10.75 13.47
C ASP A 192 3.42 9.42 12.72
N LEU A 193 3.41 8.30 13.47
CA LEU A 193 3.31 6.96 12.90
C LEU A 193 1.90 6.74 12.34
N SER A 194 1.81 6.52 11.03
CA SER A 194 0.55 6.29 10.31
C SER A 194 0.24 4.81 10.12
N ILE A 195 1.24 4.04 9.70
CA ILE A 195 1.06 2.61 9.42
C ILE A 195 2.32 1.85 9.87
N LYS A 196 2.10 0.71 10.50
CA LYS A 196 3.15 -0.25 10.86
C LYS A 196 2.80 -1.63 10.30
N PHE A 197 3.77 -2.26 9.64
CA PHE A 197 3.73 -3.63 9.16
C PHE A 197 4.74 -4.46 9.94
N GLU A 198 4.33 -5.61 10.43
CA GLU A 198 5.20 -6.57 11.15
C GLU A 198 5.02 -7.95 10.56
N ILE A 199 6.14 -8.60 10.24
CA ILE A 199 6.19 -9.97 9.76
C ILE A 199 6.61 -10.87 10.93
N ARG A 200 5.82 -11.89 11.20
CA ARG A 200 6.06 -12.90 12.23
C ARG A 200 6.09 -14.29 11.61
N ASP A 201 6.71 -15.23 12.33
CA ASP A 201 6.77 -16.65 11.93
C ASP A 201 7.33 -16.87 10.51
N LEU A 202 8.23 -15.97 10.05
CA LEU A 202 8.84 -16.06 8.74
C LEU A 202 9.62 -17.36 8.59
N LYS A 203 9.26 -18.15 7.58
CA LYS A 203 9.96 -19.37 7.15
C LYS A 203 10.23 -19.27 5.66
N ILE A 204 11.44 -19.66 5.24
CA ILE A 204 11.92 -19.54 3.87
C ILE A 204 12.40 -20.90 3.40
N ASP A 205 12.14 -21.24 2.12
CA ASP A 205 12.59 -22.45 1.44
C ASP A 205 12.25 -23.74 2.23
N GLN A 206 11.01 -23.82 2.73
CA GLN A 206 10.53 -25.02 3.44
C GLN A 206 10.01 -26.09 2.51
N GLY A 207 9.97 -25.86 1.21
CA GLY A 207 9.46 -26.80 0.22
C GLY A 207 7.94 -26.93 0.29
N ILE A 208 7.23 -25.79 0.27
CA ILE A 208 5.76 -25.76 0.31
C ILE A 208 5.20 -26.59 -0.86
N PRO A 209 4.38 -27.62 -0.58
CA PRO A 209 3.84 -28.46 -1.65
C PRO A 209 2.79 -27.71 -2.48
N ASP A 210 2.68 -28.02 -3.76
CA ASP A 210 1.70 -27.38 -4.67
C ASP A 210 0.25 -27.59 -4.23
N SER A 211 -0.02 -28.65 -3.48
CA SER A 211 -1.36 -28.91 -2.93
C SER A 211 -1.86 -27.83 -1.97
N GLU A 212 -0.97 -27.04 -1.36
CA GLU A 212 -1.38 -25.93 -0.51
C GLU A 212 -2.04 -24.78 -1.28
N PHE A 213 -1.78 -24.72 -2.59
CA PHE A 213 -2.32 -23.70 -3.47
C PHE A 213 -3.50 -24.18 -4.32
N VAL A 214 -4.03 -25.36 -4.01
CA VAL A 214 -5.27 -25.85 -4.62
C VAL A 214 -6.45 -25.35 -3.80
N PHE A 215 -7.33 -24.56 -4.44
CA PHE A 215 -8.54 -24.08 -3.78
C PHE A 215 -9.67 -25.12 -3.92
N GLU A 216 -10.16 -25.60 -2.80
CA GLU A 216 -11.33 -26.49 -2.77
C GLU A 216 -12.58 -25.65 -2.46
N VAL A 217 -13.57 -25.67 -3.36
CA VAL A 217 -14.82 -24.92 -3.18
C VAL A 217 -15.60 -25.50 -1.99
N PRO A 218 -15.90 -24.68 -0.96
CA PRO A 218 -16.67 -25.12 0.19
C PRO A 218 -18.07 -25.63 -0.17
N GLU A 219 -18.57 -26.57 0.61
CA GLU A 219 -19.90 -27.14 0.37
C GLU A 219 -21.01 -26.06 0.44
N GLY A 220 -21.86 -26.01 -0.59
CA GLY A 220 -22.96 -25.06 -0.68
C GLY A 220 -22.52 -23.62 -1.04
N ALA A 221 -21.25 -23.39 -1.35
CA ALA A 221 -20.80 -22.06 -1.76
C ALA A 221 -21.33 -21.67 -3.14
N THR A 222 -21.70 -20.41 -3.27
CA THR A 222 -22.02 -19.81 -4.58
C THR A 222 -20.73 -19.42 -5.29
N VAL A 223 -20.50 -19.98 -6.47
CA VAL A 223 -19.32 -19.64 -7.29
C VAL A 223 -19.73 -18.61 -8.35
N LYS A 224 -19.06 -17.46 -8.33
CA LYS A 224 -19.14 -16.41 -9.37
C LYS A 224 -17.84 -16.42 -10.15
N THR A 225 -17.90 -16.52 -11.47
CA THR A 225 -16.72 -16.41 -12.34
C THR A 225 -16.66 -15.01 -12.93
N VAL A 226 -15.49 -14.38 -12.85
CA VAL A 226 -15.22 -13.03 -13.32
C VAL A 226 -14.10 -13.09 -14.32
N ASN A 227 -14.23 -12.34 -15.40
CA ASN A 227 -13.12 -12.08 -16.30
C ASN A 227 -12.34 -10.87 -15.79
N PHE A 228 -11.03 -10.98 -15.69
CA PHE A 228 -10.16 -9.88 -15.27
C PHE A 228 -10.36 -8.63 -16.13
N ASP A 229 -10.47 -8.80 -17.44
CA ASP A 229 -10.67 -7.67 -18.37
C ASP A 229 -11.95 -6.88 -18.06
N SER A 230 -12.97 -7.56 -17.49
CA SER A 230 -14.21 -6.88 -17.08
C SER A 230 -14.05 -5.98 -15.84
N LEU A 231 -12.93 -6.09 -15.12
CA LEU A 231 -12.60 -5.23 -13.98
C LEU A 231 -11.90 -3.94 -14.41
N ILE A 232 -11.35 -3.91 -15.62
CA ILE A 232 -10.72 -2.73 -16.20
C ILE A 232 -11.81 -2.00 -16.98
N PRO A 233 -12.27 -0.83 -16.51
CA PRO A 233 -13.28 -0.09 -17.23
C PRO A 233 -12.76 0.31 -18.61
N GLU A 234 -13.55 0.09 -19.66
CA GLU A 234 -13.20 0.54 -21.01
C GLU A 234 -13.21 2.07 -21.09
N GLU A 235 -12.22 2.61 -21.80
CA GLU A 235 -12.21 4.01 -22.17
C GLU A 235 -13.23 4.24 -23.28
N ILE A 236 -14.26 5.01 -22.99
CA ILE A 236 -15.38 5.29 -23.88
C ILE A 236 -15.61 6.80 -24.04
N THR A 237 -16.38 7.19 -25.02
CA THR A 237 -16.81 8.57 -25.21
C THR A 237 -17.81 9.00 -24.13
N LEU A 238 -17.98 10.29 -23.93
CA LEU A 238 -18.99 10.82 -23.00
C LEU A 238 -20.43 10.40 -23.41
N GLU A 239 -20.68 10.25 -24.71
CA GLU A 239 -22.00 9.88 -25.24
C GLU A 239 -22.30 8.41 -24.90
N GLU A 240 -21.34 7.54 -25.11
CA GLU A 240 -21.43 6.12 -24.70
C GLU A 240 -21.57 5.97 -23.18
N ALA A 241 -20.83 6.78 -22.39
CA ALA A 241 -20.97 6.77 -20.93
C ALA A 241 -22.38 7.19 -20.50
N ARG A 242 -22.99 8.19 -21.13
CA ARG A 242 -24.37 8.62 -20.87
C ARG A 242 -25.40 7.54 -21.20
N GLU A 243 -25.14 6.71 -22.19
CA GLU A 243 -25.99 5.56 -22.53
C GLU A 243 -25.83 4.40 -21.57
N ALA A 244 -24.61 4.21 -21.01
CA ALA A 244 -24.26 3.10 -20.13
C ALA A 244 -24.60 3.37 -18.66
N ALA A 245 -24.51 4.63 -18.20
CA ALA A 245 -24.71 5.00 -16.82
C ALA A 245 -26.20 4.93 -16.42
N GLY A 246 -26.44 4.46 -15.19
CA GLY A 246 -27.76 4.41 -14.58
C GLY A 246 -28.25 5.75 -13.98
N PHE A 247 -27.45 6.80 -14.07
CA PHE A 247 -27.73 8.14 -13.57
C PHE A 247 -27.28 9.22 -14.55
N GLU A 248 -27.73 10.45 -14.37
CA GLU A 248 -27.35 11.57 -15.21
C GLU A 248 -25.92 12.01 -14.90
N ILE A 249 -25.04 12.02 -15.92
CA ILE A 249 -23.64 12.43 -15.79
C ILE A 249 -23.57 13.96 -15.80
N LEU A 250 -22.93 14.52 -14.79
CA LEU A 250 -22.72 15.94 -14.61
C LEU A 250 -21.34 16.34 -15.16
N VAL A 251 -21.31 17.31 -16.04
CA VAL A 251 -20.05 17.79 -16.64
C VAL A 251 -19.75 19.22 -16.21
N PRO A 252 -18.47 19.59 -16.04
CA PRO A 252 -18.12 20.97 -15.73
C PRO A 252 -18.40 21.88 -16.92
N GLU A 253 -19.03 23.04 -16.67
CA GLU A 253 -19.20 24.10 -17.66
C GLU A 253 -17.91 24.92 -17.84
N TYR A 254 -17.01 24.87 -16.88
CA TYR A 254 -15.71 25.52 -16.89
C TYR A 254 -14.58 24.51 -16.73
N LEU A 255 -13.58 24.63 -17.59
CA LEU A 255 -12.28 23.98 -17.51
C LEU A 255 -11.20 25.01 -17.83
N PRO A 256 -9.98 24.91 -17.29
CA PRO A 256 -8.84 25.68 -17.79
C PRO A 256 -8.64 25.44 -19.30
N GLU A 257 -8.25 26.50 -20.04
CA GLU A 257 -8.22 26.50 -21.53
C GLU A 257 -7.36 25.37 -22.13
N GLU A 258 -6.32 24.92 -21.38
CA GLU A 258 -5.41 23.88 -21.83
C GLU A 258 -5.97 22.45 -21.69
N TYR A 259 -7.08 22.25 -20.94
CA TYR A 259 -7.65 20.92 -20.72
C TYR A 259 -8.81 20.63 -21.65
N ALA A 260 -8.80 19.45 -22.25
CA ALA A 260 -9.87 18.95 -23.08
C ALA A 260 -10.33 17.56 -22.59
N PHE A 261 -11.60 17.23 -22.83
CA PHE A 261 -12.10 15.88 -22.57
C PHE A 261 -11.28 14.85 -23.35
N ASN A 262 -10.83 13.80 -22.65
CA ASN A 262 -10.05 12.71 -23.24
C ASN A 262 -10.93 11.46 -23.37
N TYR A 263 -11.36 10.88 -22.26
CA TYR A 263 -12.26 9.73 -22.23
C TYR A 263 -13.11 9.72 -20.96
N SER A 264 -14.08 8.81 -20.95
CA SER A 264 -14.84 8.43 -19.76
C SER A 264 -14.76 6.93 -19.51
N THR A 265 -15.05 6.52 -18.28
CA THR A 265 -15.24 5.11 -17.91
C THR A 265 -16.51 4.96 -17.09
N VAL A 266 -17.17 3.81 -17.23
CA VAL A 266 -18.30 3.41 -16.36
C VAL A 266 -17.96 2.11 -15.70
N SER A 267 -18.06 2.05 -14.38
CA SER A 267 -17.78 0.87 -13.58
C SER A 267 -18.85 0.65 -12.51
N ASN A 268 -19.15 -0.60 -12.20
CA ASN A 268 -20.03 -0.95 -11.08
C ASN A 268 -19.58 -2.28 -10.46
N ASN A 269 -20.00 -2.50 -9.21
CA ASN A 269 -19.71 -3.74 -8.50
C ASN A 269 -20.94 -4.65 -8.34
N SER A 270 -22.03 -4.39 -9.05
CA SER A 270 -23.31 -5.10 -8.90
C SER A 270 -23.20 -6.62 -9.10
N TRP A 271 -22.24 -7.08 -9.89
CA TRP A 271 -21.99 -8.48 -10.19
C TRP A 271 -21.40 -9.26 -9.00
N ILE A 272 -20.74 -8.60 -8.05
CA ILE A 272 -20.17 -9.23 -6.83
C ILE A 272 -20.81 -8.73 -5.54
N ALA A 273 -21.35 -7.53 -5.54
CA ALA A 273 -21.89 -6.91 -4.33
C ALA A 273 -23.03 -7.74 -3.72
N PRO A 274 -23.11 -7.82 -2.39
CA PRO A 274 -24.32 -8.27 -1.71
C PRO A 274 -25.50 -7.33 -2.01
N GLU A 275 -26.73 -7.84 -1.86
CA GLU A 275 -27.94 -7.06 -2.11
C GLU A 275 -27.96 -5.73 -1.30
N GLY A 276 -28.16 -4.64 -2.00
CA GLY A 276 -28.20 -3.29 -1.45
C GLY A 276 -26.81 -2.70 -1.16
N GLN A 277 -25.72 -3.31 -1.64
CA GLN A 277 -24.34 -2.85 -1.47
C GLN A 277 -23.65 -2.52 -2.81
N ALA A 278 -24.42 -2.44 -3.88
CA ALA A 278 -23.86 -2.03 -5.17
C ALA A 278 -23.60 -0.53 -5.22
N PHE A 279 -22.64 -0.16 -6.04
CA PHE A 279 -22.39 1.21 -6.47
C PHE A 279 -22.09 1.25 -7.96
N GLU A 280 -22.25 2.41 -8.54
CA GLU A 280 -21.86 2.71 -9.91
C GLU A 280 -21.06 4.01 -9.93
N THR A 281 -19.95 4.00 -10.63
CA THR A 281 -19.06 5.14 -10.78
C THR A 281 -18.84 5.45 -12.24
N VAL A 282 -19.03 6.72 -12.61
CA VAL A 282 -18.59 7.29 -13.87
C VAL A 282 -17.37 8.15 -13.58
N SER A 283 -16.30 7.95 -14.35
CA SER A 283 -15.13 8.82 -14.27
C SER A 283 -14.88 9.49 -15.62
N LEU A 284 -14.65 10.81 -15.58
CA LEU A 284 -14.36 11.65 -16.74
C LEU A 284 -12.91 12.11 -16.62
N LYS A 285 -12.10 11.84 -17.64
CA LYS A 285 -10.72 12.34 -17.74
C LYS A 285 -10.66 13.52 -18.71
N TYR A 286 -10.06 14.60 -18.25
CA TYR A 286 -9.64 15.73 -19.06
C TYR A 286 -8.13 15.81 -19.01
N GLU A 287 -7.48 16.13 -20.12
CA GLU A 287 -6.02 16.12 -20.24
C GLU A 287 -5.53 17.31 -21.04
N ASN A 288 -4.34 17.83 -20.72
CA ASN A 288 -3.66 18.87 -21.48
C ASN A 288 -2.56 18.26 -22.37
N GLU A 289 -1.93 19.09 -23.21
CA GLU A 289 -0.85 18.65 -24.12
C GLU A 289 0.42 18.17 -23.37
N GLU A 290 0.61 18.56 -22.11
CA GLU A 290 1.75 18.17 -21.28
C GLU A 290 1.53 16.82 -20.57
N GLY A 291 0.30 16.28 -20.65
CA GLY A 291 -0.11 15.02 -20.00
C GLY A 291 -0.61 15.20 -18.57
N ASP A 292 -0.77 16.44 -18.09
CA ASP A 292 -1.47 16.69 -16.83
C ASP A 292 -2.95 16.42 -17.00
N TYR A 293 -3.58 15.93 -15.95
CA TYR A 293 -4.96 15.47 -16.01
C TYR A 293 -5.84 16.01 -14.88
N ILE A 294 -7.14 16.04 -15.18
CA ILE A 294 -8.22 16.26 -14.25
C ILE A 294 -9.11 15.01 -14.31
N PHE A 295 -9.31 14.35 -13.18
CA PHE A 295 -10.30 13.28 -13.02
C PHE A 295 -11.50 13.79 -12.25
N LEU A 296 -12.67 13.68 -12.84
CA LEU A 296 -13.95 13.88 -12.19
C LEU A 296 -14.64 12.53 -12.06
N SER A 297 -14.88 12.08 -10.84
CA SER A 297 -15.62 10.84 -10.55
C SER A 297 -16.95 11.15 -9.89
N GLU A 298 -17.99 10.50 -10.37
CA GLU A 298 -19.36 10.58 -9.92
C GLU A 298 -19.81 9.20 -9.48
N THR A 299 -20.20 9.03 -8.21
CA THR A 299 -20.55 7.72 -7.68
C THR A 299 -21.93 7.76 -7.05
N VAL A 300 -22.75 6.80 -7.44
CA VAL A 300 -24.06 6.54 -6.83
C VAL A 300 -24.02 5.21 -6.10
N TYR A 301 -24.48 5.21 -4.85
CA TYR A 301 -24.47 4.04 -3.98
C TYR A 301 -25.88 3.55 -3.71
N GLU A 302 -26.08 2.24 -3.64
CA GLU A 302 -27.25 1.70 -2.98
C GLU A 302 -27.23 1.99 -1.47
N ASN A 303 -28.40 2.03 -0.84
CA ASN A 303 -28.57 2.49 0.54
C ASN A 303 -27.62 1.88 1.59
N LYS A 304 -27.25 0.59 1.44
CA LYS A 304 -26.34 -0.07 2.38
C LYS A 304 -24.87 0.25 2.04
N ALA A 305 -24.54 0.36 0.74
CA ALA A 305 -23.22 0.74 0.27
C ALA A 305 -22.87 2.16 0.71
N GLN A 306 -23.81 3.10 0.59
CA GLN A 306 -23.63 4.48 1.03
C GLN A 306 -23.32 4.56 2.54
N LYS A 307 -24.08 3.85 3.38
CA LYS A 307 -23.81 3.81 4.82
C LYS A 307 -22.45 3.20 5.16
N ALA A 308 -22.02 2.18 4.40
CA ALA A 308 -20.70 1.58 4.58
C ALA A 308 -19.58 2.54 4.13
N HIS A 309 -19.78 3.26 3.02
CA HIS A 309 -18.85 4.28 2.53
C HIS A 309 -18.69 5.43 3.55
N GLU A 310 -19.79 6.00 4.03
CA GLU A 310 -19.79 7.06 5.04
C GLU A 310 -19.11 6.63 6.36
N ALA A 311 -19.29 5.35 6.76
CA ALA A 311 -18.64 4.80 7.95
C ALA A 311 -17.14 4.49 7.73
N GLN A 312 -16.71 4.33 6.48
CA GLN A 312 -15.35 4.01 6.10
C GLN A 312 -14.63 5.21 5.46
N GLU A 313 -15.22 6.43 5.52
CA GLU A 313 -14.50 7.61 5.00
C GLU A 313 -13.04 7.52 5.39
N ALA A 314 -12.18 7.47 4.36
CA ALA A 314 -10.78 7.18 4.57
C ALA A 314 -10.23 8.10 5.65
N PRO A 315 -9.55 7.60 6.66
CA PRO A 315 -9.04 8.43 7.77
C PRO A 315 -8.20 9.63 7.31
N ILE A 316 -7.64 9.56 6.10
CA ILE A 316 -6.98 10.66 5.44
C ILE A 316 -7.91 11.85 5.21
N MET A 317 -9.20 11.60 4.98
CA MET A 317 -10.19 12.65 4.82
C MET A 317 -10.52 13.40 6.12
N ASN A 318 -10.09 12.85 7.28
CA ASN A 318 -10.20 13.58 8.56
C ASN A 318 -9.21 14.77 8.65
N SER A 319 -8.16 14.78 7.83
CA SER A 319 -7.23 15.90 7.71
C SER A 319 -7.59 16.87 6.59
N ALA A 320 -8.66 16.60 5.85
CA ALA A 320 -9.11 17.46 4.77
C ALA A 320 -9.66 18.79 5.31
N GLU A 321 -9.40 19.85 4.58
CA GLU A 321 -9.97 21.18 4.88
C GLU A 321 -11.44 21.21 4.45
N GLU A 322 -12.31 21.70 5.32
CA GLU A 322 -13.72 21.94 4.96
C GLU A 322 -13.82 23.13 3.99
N VAL A 323 -14.55 22.95 2.92
CA VAL A 323 -14.77 23.96 1.89
C VAL A 323 -16.25 24.06 1.53
N SER A 324 -16.67 25.18 0.92
CA SER A 324 -18.02 25.34 0.40
C SER A 324 -18.01 25.40 -1.12
N ILE A 325 -18.86 24.59 -1.78
CA ILE A 325 -19.00 24.50 -3.23
C ILE A 325 -20.47 24.80 -3.55
N ASN A 326 -20.78 25.96 -4.10
CA ASN A 326 -22.16 26.41 -4.38
C ASN A 326 -23.09 26.31 -3.14
N GLY A 327 -22.53 26.50 -1.92
CA GLY A 327 -23.29 26.38 -0.66
C GLY A 327 -23.41 24.96 -0.13
N MET A 328 -22.89 23.97 -0.80
CA MET A 328 -22.76 22.58 -0.32
C MET A 328 -21.47 22.41 0.47
N GLU A 329 -21.49 21.54 1.47
CA GLU A 329 -20.27 21.14 2.21
C GLU A 329 -19.40 20.26 1.33
N GLY A 330 -18.09 20.54 1.33
CA GLY A 330 -17.07 19.75 0.64
C GLY A 330 -15.82 19.61 1.46
N LYS A 331 -14.95 18.71 1.05
CA LYS A 331 -13.65 18.44 1.67
C LYS A 331 -12.54 18.60 0.65
N TYR A 332 -11.53 19.35 0.99
CA TYR A 332 -10.34 19.54 0.17
C TYR A 332 -9.12 18.91 0.83
N LEU A 333 -8.40 18.07 0.12
CA LEU A 333 -7.19 17.40 0.56
C LEU A 333 -6.04 17.72 -0.40
N ASP A 334 -4.95 18.26 0.13
CA ASP A 334 -3.72 18.54 -0.62
C ASP A 334 -2.67 17.46 -0.34
N LEU A 335 -2.31 16.71 -1.38
CA LEU A 335 -1.30 15.64 -1.35
C LEU A 335 -0.09 16.01 -2.22
N GLY A 336 0.21 17.31 -2.37
CA GLY A 336 1.27 17.84 -3.20
C GLY A 336 0.91 17.88 -4.68
N ASN A 337 1.43 16.94 -5.47
CA ASN A 337 1.12 16.88 -6.90
C ASN A 337 -0.29 16.37 -7.18
N MET A 338 -0.99 15.82 -6.20
CA MET A 338 -2.37 15.37 -6.32
C MET A 338 -3.23 16.09 -5.27
N LYS A 339 -4.28 16.74 -5.72
CA LYS A 339 -5.26 17.37 -4.86
C LYS A 339 -6.62 16.76 -5.11
N ILE A 340 -7.38 16.57 -4.04
CA ILE A 340 -8.69 15.94 -4.08
C ILE A 340 -9.71 16.90 -3.49
N LEU A 341 -10.79 17.12 -4.22
CA LEU A 341 -11.95 17.87 -3.77
C LEU A 341 -13.16 16.94 -3.82
N SER A 342 -13.82 16.71 -2.69
CA SER A 342 -14.99 15.82 -2.59
C SER A 342 -16.20 16.61 -2.07
N TRP A 343 -17.36 16.35 -2.65
CA TRP A 343 -18.65 16.95 -2.24
C TRP A 343 -19.81 16.09 -2.72
N LYS A 344 -21.05 16.47 -2.41
CA LYS A 344 -22.25 15.79 -2.92
C LYS A 344 -23.13 16.73 -3.72
N ILE A 345 -23.73 16.19 -4.80
CA ILE A 345 -24.82 16.81 -5.55
C ILE A 345 -25.99 15.84 -5.54
N GLY A 346 -27.06 16.16 -4.79
CA GLY A 346 -28.14 15.20 -4.57
C GLY A 346 -27.65 13.90 -3.93
N ASP A 347 -27.88 12.77 -4.61
CA ASP A 347 -27.43 11.44 -4.19
C ASP A 347 -26.08 11.03 -4.81
N ILE A 348 -25.42 11.92 -5.59
CA ILE A 348 -24.17 11.64 -6.28
C ILE A 348 -23.00 12.12 -5.42
N ASP A 349 -22.09 11.21 -5.08
CA ASP A 349 -20.80 11.55 -4.48
C ASP A 349 -19.83 11.96 -5.58
N MET A 350 -19.36 13.22 -5.51
CA MET A 350 -18.46 13.84 -6.47
C MET A 350 -17.03 13.83 -5.93
N SER A 351 -16.06 13.52 -6.78
CA SER A 351 -14.64 13.64 -6.47
C SER A 351 -13.89 14.22 -7.66
N LEU A 352 -13.16 15.32 -7.43
CA LEU A 352 -12.33 15.98 -8.44
C LEU A 352 -10.86 15.86 -8.02
N THR A 353 -10.05 15.20 -8.83
CA THR A 353 -8.62 14.96 -8.57
C THR A 353 -7.78 15.59 -9.69
N ALA A 354 -6.83 16.43 -9.33
CA ALA A 354 -5.88 17.04 -10.26
C ALA A 354 -4.63 17.58 -9.55
N SER A 355 -3.61 18.00 -10.33
CA SER A 355 -2.44 18.75 -9.84
C SER A 355 -2.68 20.25 -9.69
N LEU A 356 -3.86 20.75 -10.03
CA LEU A 356 -4.23 22.16 -10.06
C LEU A 356 -4.26 22.80 -8.65
N LYS A 357 -4.20 24.13 -8.61
CA LYS A 357 -4.37 24.88 -7.36
C LYS A 357 -5.81 24.77 -6.84
N LYS A 358 -5.98 24.89 -5.52
CA LYS A 358 -7.28 24.82 -4.85
C LYS A 358 -8.35 25.70 -5.47
N ASP A 359 -8.00 26.97 -5.74
CA ASP A 359 -8.97 27.93 -6.32
C ASP A 359 -9.46 27.50 -7.71
N GLU A 360 -8.61 26.81 -8.48
CA GLU A 360 -8.96 26.32 -9.80
C GLU A 360 -9.87 25.10 -9.71
N LEU A 361 -9.57 24.17 -8.78
CA LEU A 361 -10.44 23.04 -8.49
C LEU A 361 -11.83 23.48 -8.02
N LEU A 362 -11.89 24.50 -7.15
CA LEU A 362 -13.16 25.06 -6.70
C LEU A 362 -13.97 25.66 -7.87
N LYS A 363 -13.34 26.40 -8.78
CA LYS A 363 -14.04 26.93 -9.97
C LYS A 363 -14.62 25.84 -10.86
N ILE A 364 -13.85 24.75 -11.08
CA ILE A 364 -14.32 23.60 -11.86
C ILE A 364 -15.53 22.99 -11.16
N ALA A 365 -15.43 22.68 -9.86
CA ALA A 365 -16.50 22.10 -9.07
C ALA A 365 -17.76 22.98 -9.01
N GLU A 366 -17.59 24.30 -8.83
CA GLU A 366 -18.68 25.27 -8.81
C GLU A 366 -19.40 25.44 -10.17
N SER A 367 -18.74 25.04 -11.26
CA SER A 367 -19.30 25.04 -12.61
C SER A 367 -20.18 23.82 -12.89
N ILE A 368 -20.11 22.77 -12.06
CA ILE A 368 -20.92 21.56 -12.19
C ILE A 368 -22.29 21.81 -11.55
N ARG A 369 -23.34 21.59 -12.31
CA ARG A 369 -24.74 21.83 -11.87
C ARG A 369 -25.65 20.69 -12.28
N GLU A 370 -26.66 20.42 -11.48
CA GLU A 370 -27.80 19.63 -11.94
C GLU A 370 -28.48 20.39 -13.09
N ASN A 371 -28.80 19.70 -14.16
CA ASN A 371 -29.67 20.25 -15.17
C ASN A 371 -31.08 20.39 -14.56
N VAL A 372 -31.51 21.62 -14.31
CA VAL A 372 -32.84 21.98 -13.77
C VAL A 372 -33.91 21.80 -14.81
#